data_ad6783c35c6539d5207922203eefe34c
#
_entry.id   ad6783c35c6539d5207922203eefe34c
#
_cell.length_a   1.000
_cell.length_b   1.000
_cell.length_c   1.000
_cell.angle_alpha   90.00
_cell.angle_beta   90.00
_cell.angle_gamma   90.00
#
_symmetry.space_group_name_H-M   'P 1'
#
loop_
_entity.id
_entity.type
_entity.pdbx_description
1 polymer ?
#
loop_
_entity_poly.entity_id
_entity_poly.type
_entity_poly.pdbx_seq_one_letter_code
_entity_poly.pdbx_strand_id
1 'polypeptide(L)'
;MRKIVLLIGLILMASTSLVAQKFPKVILSGDYPDPSIMRDGKDYYMTHSPFYYMPGFLIWHSQDLMNWEPVCRVMPEYDGSAMAPDLLKYGDTFYIYYPAADKLGYLGKRYKGSLE
;
A
#
# COMPACT_ATOMS: atom_id res chain seq x y z
N MET A 1 -18.71 57.10 1.08
CA MET A 1 -19.21 55.87 0.40
C MET A 1 -18.16 55.17 -0.47
N ARG A 2 -17.47 55.83 -1.41
CA ARG A 2 -16.42 55.15 -2.26
C ARG A 2 -15.29 54.47 -1.46
N LYS A 3 -14.81 55.06 -0.34
CA LYS A 3 -13.75 54.51 0.49
C LYS A 3 -14.19 53.25 1.25
N ILE A 4 -15.46 53.17 1.66
CA ILE A 4 -16.04 52.01 2.36
C ILE A 4 -16.21 50.84 1.39
N VAL A 5 -16.65 51.10 0.16
CA VAL A 5 -16.78 50.06 -0.88
C VAL A 5 -15.43 49.47 -1.26
N LEU A 6 -14.38 50.30 -1.34
CA LEU A 6 -13.00 49.83 -1.58
C LEU A 6 -12.48 48.97 -0.44
N LEU A 7 -12.78 49.33 0.83
CA LEU A 7 -12.35 48.55 1.99
C LEU A 7 -13.04 47.18 2.06
N ILE A 8 -14.33 47.13 1.76
CA ILE A 8 -15.11 45.88 1.69
C ILE A 8 -14.60 45.00 0.55
N GLY A 9 -14.27 45.56 -0.60
CA GLY A 9 -13.68 44.79 -1.71
C GLY A 9 -12.32 44.18 -1.38
N LEU A 10 -11.48 44.91 -0.62
CA LEU A 10 -10.18 44.42 -0.19
C LEU A 10 -10.30 43.28 0.84
N ILE A 11 -11.29 43.37 1.74
CA ILE A 11 -11.54 42.31 2.74
C ILE A 11 -12.12 41.05 2.09
N LEU A 12 -12.97 41.18 1.07
CA LEU A 12 -13.46 40.00 0.32
C LEU A 12 -12.38 39.32 -0.49
N MET A 13 -11.38 40.03 -0.99
CA MET A 13 -10.24 39.42 -1.70
C MET A 13 -9.25 38.71 -0.77
N ALA A 14 -9.19 39.14 0.51
CA ALA A 14 -8.32 38.48 1.50
C ALA A 14 -8.86 37.17 2.03
N SER A 15 -10.10 36.82 1.76
CA SER A 15 -10.76 35.58 2.19
C SER A 15 -10.68 34.44 1.17
N THR A 16 -9.90 34.55 0.10
CA THR A 16 -9.47 33.37 -0.66
C THR A 16 -8.54 32.56 0.22
N SER A 17 -9.13 31.67 0.98
CA SER A 17 -8.40 30.67 1.75
C SER A 17 -7.42 29.99 0.78
N LEU A 18 -6.13 30.18 0.97
CA LEU A 18 -5.13 29.30 0.41
C LEU A 18 -5.48 27.92 0.97
N VAL A 19 -6.19 27.13 0.20
CA VAL A 19 -6.28 25.70 0.44
C VAL A 19 -4.86 25.20 0.21
N ALA A 20 -4.11 25.11 1.28
CA ALA A 20 -2.78 24.51 1.24
C ALA A 20 -2.98 23.11 0.64
N GLN A 21 -2.47 22.93 -0.58
CA GLN A 21 -2.48 21.64 -1.25
C GLN A 21 -1.70 20.69 -0.35
N LYS A 22 -2.40 19.82 0.40
CA LYS A 22 -1.76 18.79 1.20
C LYS A 22 -1.05 17.88 0.21
N PHE A 23 0.26 17.96 0.17
CA PHE A 23 1.04 16.95 -0.54
C PHE A 23 0.70 15.57 0.02
N PRO A 24 0.57 14.56 -0.84
CA PRO A 24 0.32 13.20 -0.38
C PRO A 24 1.42 12.82 0.61
N LYS A 25 1.03 12.28 1.76
CA LYS A 25 1.98 11.77 2.75
C LYS A 25 2.61 10.49 2.21
N VAL A 26 3.93 10.41 2.21
CA VAL A 26 4.64 9.16 1.95
C VAL A 26 4.37 8.23 3.13
N ILE A 27 3.73 7.11 2.89
CA ILE A 27 3.38 6.11 3.92
C ILE A 27 4.56 5.15 4.16
N LEU A 28 5.15 4.67 3.06
CA LEU A 28 6.36 3.85 3.07
C LEU A 28 7.34 4.44 2.06
N SER A 29 8.58 4.59 2.48
CA SER A 29 9.66 5.03 1.60
C SER A 29 10.43 3.83 1.10
N GLY A 30 10.50 3.66 -0.22
CA GLY A 30 11.19 2.54 -0.85
C GLY A 30 10.52 2.12 -2.15
N ASP A 31 10.99 1.00 -2.69
CA ASP A 31 10.45 0.38 -3.90
C ASP A 31 9.51 -0.77 -3.50
N TYR A 32 8.22 -0.45 -3.41
CA TYR A 32 7.15 -1.38 -3.02
C TYR A 32 6.04 -1.38 -4.08
N PRO A 33 6.33 -1.87 -5.30
CA PRO A 33 5.38 -1.84 -6.41
C PRO A 33 4.26 -2.86 -6.23
N ASP A 34 3.14 -2.63 -6.93
CA ASP A 34 1.98 -3.51 -6.98
C ASP A 34 1.44 -3.88 -5.57
N PRO A 35 1.19 -2.92 -4.69
CA PRO A 35 0.73 -3.25 -3.35
C PRO A 35 -0.68 -3.84 -3.38
N SER A 36 -0.86 -4.97 -2.70
CA SER A 36 -2.17 -5.56 -2.39
C SER A 36 -2.44 -5.42 -0.90
N ILE A 37 -3.60 -4.84 -0.55
CA ILE A 37 -4.01 -4.59 0.82
C ILE A 37 -5.31 -5.32 1.10
N MET A 38 -5.36 -6.04 2.22
CA MET A 38 -6.59 -6.63 2.73
C MET A 38 -6.87 -6.16 4.16
N ARG A 39 -8.13 -6.24 4.56
CA ARG A 39 -8.59 -5.94 5.91
C ARG A 39 -9.09 -7.20 6.61
N ASP A 40 -8.69 -7.36 7.87
CA ASP A 40 -9.21 -8.38 8.78
C ASP A 40 -9.62 -7.73 10.11
N GLY A 41 -10.92 -7.55 10.30
CA GLY A 41 -11.43 -6.82 11.46
C GLY A 41 -10.95 -5.37 11.52
N LYS A 42 -10.12 -5.04 12.50
CA LYS A 42 -9.49 -3.72 12.68
C LYS A 42 -8.08 -3.64 12.10
N ASP A 43 -7.54 -4.75 11.62
CA ASP A 43 -6.19 -4.89 11.15
C ASP A 43 -6.14 -4.84 9.61
N TYR A 44 -5.08 -4.26 9.09
CA TYR A 44 -4.78 -4.22 7.66
C TYR A 44 -3.46 -4.91 7.41
N TYR A 45 -3.44 -5.71 6.38
CA TYR A 45 -2.24 -6.40 5.91
C TYR A 45 -1.95 -5.99 4.48
N MET A 46 -0.67 -5.82 4.17
CA MET A 46 -0.23 -5.45 2.83
C MET A 46 0.96 -6.30 2.43
N THR A 47 1.01 -6.62 1.16
CA THR A 47 2.21 -7.16 0.50
C THR A 47 2.44 -6.44 -0.83
N HIS A 48 3.59 -6.66 -1.46
CA HIS A 48 3.98 -6.02 -2.72
C HIS A 48 4.86 -6.97 -3.54
N SER A 49 5.14 -6.63 -4.78
CA SER A 49 6.01 -7.41 -5.65
C SER A 49 7.44 -7.48 -5.08
N PRO A 50 7.97 -8.67 -4.81
CA PRO A 50 9.36 -8.84 -4.38
C PRO A 50 10.33 -8.98 -5.56
N PHE A 51 9.85 -9.23 -6.78
CA PHE A 51 10.64 -9.56 -7.97
C PHE A 51 11.66 -10.69 -7.70
N TYR A 52 12.94 -10.32 -7.61
CA TYR A 52 14.07 -11.23 -7.35
C TYR A 52 14.59 -11.17 -5.91
N TYR A 53 14.00 -10.30 -5.06
CA TYR A 53 14.45 -10.16 -3.68
C TYR A 53 13.95 -11.31 -2.82
N MET A 54 14.89 -11.96 -2.11
CA MET A 54 14.60 -13.08 -1.21
C MET A 54 15.04 -12.79 0.23
N PRO A 55 14.30 -13.30 1.21
CA PRO A 55 12.99 -13.94 1.13
C PRO A 55 11.92 -12.99 0.55
N GLY A 56 11.03 -13.51 -0.31
CA GLY A 56 10.01 -12.73 -0.99
C GLY A 56 8.75 -12.46 -0.17
N PHE A 57 7.87 -11.62 -0.70
CA PHE A 57 6.59 -11.23 -0.14
C PHE A 57 6.67 -10.81 1.33
N LEU A 58 7.22 -9.63 1.57
CA LEU A 58 7.17 -9.00 2.88
C LEU A 58 5.71 -8.66 3.20
N ILE A 59 5.25 -9.12 4.34
CA ILE A 59 3.94 -8.79 4.88
C ILE A 59 4.09 -7.62 5.84
N TRP A 60 3.29 -6.61 5.65
CA TRP A 60 3.15 -5.44 6.50
C TRP A 60 1.83 -5.49 7.24
N HIS A 61 1.81 -4.96 8.45
CA HIS A 61 0.63 -4.80 9.27
C HIS A 61 0.41 -3.33 9.63
N SER A 62 -0.86 -2.93 9.71
CA SER A 62 -1.26 -1.60 10.16
C SER A 62 -2.66 -1.65 10.79
N GLN A 63 -2.96 -0.71 11.68
CA GLN A 63 -4.32 -0.49 12.20
C GLN A 63 -4.93 0.82 11.72
N ASP A 64 -4.18 1.65 11.00
CA ASP A 64 -4.61 2.99 10.59
C ASP A 64 -4.32 3.32 9.12
N LEU A 65 -3.72 2.39 8.36
CA LEU A 65 -3.27 2.57 6.97
C LEU A 65 -2.15 3.61 6.80
N MET A 66 -1.66 4.18 7.89
CA MET A 66 -0.66 5.25 7.86
C MET A 66 0.68 4.81 8.46
N ASN A 67 0.63 3.93 9.44
CA ASN A 67 1.78 3.39 10.11
C ASN A 67 1.83 1.89 9.85
N TRP A 68 2.88 1.45 9.16
CA TRP A 68 3.06 0.07 8.74
C TRP A 68 4.29 -0.54 9.38
N GLU A 69 4.13 -1.72 9.94
CA GLU A 69 5.21 -2.49 10.54
C GLU A 69 5.41 -3.81 9.77
N PRO A 70 6.65 -4.21 9.50
CA PRO A 70 6.93 -5.49 8.86
C PRO A 70 6.64 -6.63 9.83
N VAL A 71 5.92 -7.66 9.37
CA VAL A 71 5.55 -8.84 10.15
C VAL A 71 6.46 -10.02 9.82
N CYS A 72 6.42 -10.46 8.58
CA CYS A 72 7.16 -11.64 8.13
C CYS A 72 7.40 -11.62 6.63
N ARG A 73 8.20 -12.59 6.16
CA ARG A 73 8.38 -12.90 4.74
C ARG A 73 7.92 -14.34 4.49
N VAL A 74 7.11 -14.54 3.45
CA VAL A 74 6.38 -15.80 3.27
C VAL A 74 6.87 -16.65 2.09
N MET A 75 7.83 -16.18 1.32
CA MET A 75 8.45 -16.94 0.24
C MET A 75 9.95 -17.11 0.55
N PRO A 76 10.34 -18.21 1.23
CA PRO A 76 11.72 -18.38 1.70
C PRO A 76 12.71 -18.68 0.57
N GLU A 77 12.24 -19.29 -0.51
CA GLU A 77 13.06 -19.73 -1.64
C GLU A 77 12.60 -19.06 -2.94
N TYR A 78 13.54 -18.88 -3.85
CA TYR A 78 13.26 -18.34 -5.17
C TYR A 78 12.43 -19.33 -6.00
N ASP A 79 11.32 -18.83 -6.50
CA ASP A 79 10.38 -19.60 -7.32
C ASP A 79 9.93 -18.81 -8.55
N GLY A 80 10.89 -18.28 -9.26
CA GLY A 80 10.66 -17.35 -10.36
C GLY A 80 10.50 -15.89 -9.89
N SER A 81 10.52 -14.97 -10.83
CA SER A 81 10.25 -13.54 -10.54
C SER A 81 8.78 -13.38 -10.17
N ALA A 82 8.51 -13.21 -8.89
CA ALA A 82 7.17 -13.04 -8.35
C ALA A 82 6.73 -11.57 -8.44
N MET A 83 5.55 -11.33 -9.00
CA MET A 83 5.03 -9.99 -9.29
C MET A 83 3.56 -9.88 -8.90
N ALA A 84 3.09 -8.63 -8.73
CA ALA A 84 1.68 -8.25 -8.60
C ALA A 84 0.86 -9.24 -7.75
N PRO A 85 1.19 -9.39 -6.46
CA PRO A 85 0.50 -10.32 -5.59
C PRO A 85 -0.92 -9.85 -5.29
N ASP A 86 -1.81 -10.79 -5.04
CA ASP A 86 -3.11 -10.55 -4.43
C ASP A 86 -3.17 -11.26 -3.08
N LEU A 87 -3.34 -10.48 -2.01
CA LEU A 87 -3.40 -10.95 -0.63
C LEU A 87 -4.87 -11.06 -0.20
N LEU A 88 -5.28 -12.23 0.23
CA LEU A 88 -6.64 -12.45 0.71
C LEU A 88 -6.68 -13.42 1.89
N LYS A 89 -7.79 -13.40 2.65
CA LYS A 89 -8.08 -14.33 3.72
C LYS A 89 -9.35 -15.12 3.42
N TYR A 90 -9.30 -16.40 3.67
CA TYR A 90 -10.48 -17.28 3.65
C TYR A 90 -10.49 -18.18 4.90
N GLY A 91 -11.49 -18.05 5.75
CA GLY A 91 -11.49 -18.62 7.09
C GLY A 91 -10.32 -18.06 7.90
N ASP A 92 -9.53 -18.92 8.50
CA ASP A 92 -8.35 -18.55 9.30
C ASP A 92 -7.03 -18.66 8.51
N THR A 93 -7.11 -18.72 7.19
CA THR A 93 -5.95 -18.91 6.34
C THR A 93 -5.76 -17.71 5.41
N PHE A 94 -4.52 -17.18 5.38
CA PHE A 94 -4.12 -16.17 4.42
C PHE A 94 -3.58 -16.83 3.15
N TYR A 95 -3.85 -16.20 2.02
CA TYR A 95 -3.43 -16.65 0.69
C TYR A 95 -2.78 -15.50 -0.06
N ILE A 96 -1.71 -15.81 -0.76
CA ILE A 96 -1.11 -14.91 -1.74
C ILE A 96 -1.19 -15.59 -3.10
N TYR A 97 -1.86 -14.94 -4.04
CA TYR A 97 -1.87 -15.33 -5.44
C TYR A 97 -0.94 -14.39 -6.20
N TYR A 98 -0.06 -14.93 -7.01
CA TYR A 98 0.87 -14.12 -7.77
C TYR A 98 1.28 -14.81 -9.06
N PRO A 99 1.51 -14.07 -10.15
CA PRO A 99 2.20 -14.58 -11.30
C PRO A 99 3.69 -14.71 -10.98
N ALA A 100 4.28 -15.82 -11.40
CA ALA A 100 5.72 -16.03 -11.33
C ALA A 100 6.25 -16.21 -12.74
N ALA A 101 7.19 -15.38 -13.17
CA ALA A 101 7.89 -15.55 -14.42
C ALA A 101 9.01 -16.57 -14.23
N ASP A 102 8.94 -17.64 -15.01
CA ASP A 102 9.99 -18.62 -15.12
C ASP A 102 10.41 -18.83 -16.58
N LYS A 103 11.23 -19.81 -16.86
CA LYS A 103 11.67 -20.13 -18.22
C LYS A 103 10.56 -20.61 -19.16
N LEU A 104 9.39 -20.94 -18.61
CA LEU A 104 8.24 -21.50 -19.33
C LEU A 104 7.05 -20.51 -19.43
N GLY A 105 7.14 -19.34 -18.81
CA GLY A 105 6.07 -18.34 -18.78
C GLY A 105 5.59 -18.01 -17.38
N TYR A 106 4.39 -17.41 -17.29
CA TYR A 106 3.79 -17.00 -16.02
C TYR A 106 3.01 -18.15 -15.39
N LEU A 107 3.41 -18.53 -14.19
CA LEU A 107 2.69 -19.51 -13.37
C LEU A 107 2.10 -18.77 -12.16
N GLY A 108 0.80 -18.97 -11.92
CA GLY A 108 0.17 -18.54 -10.68
C GLY A 108 0.47 -19.53 -9.57
N LYS A 109 1.01 -19.06 -8.45
CA LYS A 109 1.27 -19.88 -7.28
C LYS A 109 0.56 -19.35 -6.04
N ARG A 110 0.28 -20.24 -5.13
CA ARG A 110 -0.42 -19.95 -3.89
C ARG A 110 0.43 -20.38 -2.71
N TYR A 111 0.69 -19.47 -1.81
CA TYR A 111 1.23 -19.77 -0.49
C TYR A 111 0.13 -19.80 0.54
N LYS A 112 0.20 -20.77 1.43
CA LYS A 112 -0.68 -20.91 2.59
C LYS A 112 0.18 -20.83 3.84
N GLY A 113 -0.14 -19.89 4.74
CA GLY A 113 0.56 -19.72 6.00
C GLY A 113 -0.29 -19.02 7.04
N SER A 114 0.14 -19.09 8.30
CA SER A 114 -0.33 -18.21 9.37
C SER A 114 0.58 -16.98 9.44
N LEU A 115 0.03 -15.88 9.93
CA LEU A 115 0.78 -14.64 10.22
C LEU A 115 1.11 -14.55 11.73
N GLU A 116 1.43 -15.69 12.33
CA GLU A 116 1.91 -15.76 13.73
C GLU A 116 3.38 -15.43 13.82
#